data_40a6491fd48847d3548fe80480187202
#
_entry.id   40a6491fd48847d3548fe80480187202
#
_cell.length_a   1.000
_cell.length_b   1.000
_cell.length_c   1.000
_cell.angle_alpha   90.00
_cell.angle_beta   90.00
_cell.angle_gamma   90.00
#
_symmetry.space_group_name_H-M   'P 1'
#
loop_
_entity.id
_entity.type
_entity.pdbx_description
1 polymer ?
#
loop_
_entity_poly.entity_id
_entity_poly.type
_entity_poly.pdbx_seq_one_letter_code
_entity_poly.pdbx_strand_id
1 'polypeptide(L)'
;GITSTEDSFLGYDDTVDFSNQSLFALQVSGDIGEKFSATAQVLARGNEDYSPEFEWAYLNYEINDNWSAQAGRLRLPLFSYSDSLDVAYSYHWVTAPSTVYNVPFNNIDGLKIVNTTSFNNWDLNTSLSVGQYKGTSFGADIIGQNAVLLSAQLSNMEWTFRGVVGRATTTLDLTKSDLEDGQFLGNGFNAIEAAGFTELADNLRVDEDSGEFYGMSFMYDNMEYFFGGEATSIRLTNTF
;
A
#
# COMPACT_ATOMS: atom_id res chain seq x y z
N GLY A 1 -3.05 19.09 -15.37
CA GLY A 1 -2.48 20.13 -14.50
C GLY A 1 -1.44 20.96 -15.20
N ILE A 2 -0.98 21.99 -14.56
CA ILE A 2 0.09 22.88 -15.00
C ILE A 2 0.68 23.58 -13.78
N THR A 3 1.99 23.81 -13.75
CA THR A 3 2.67 24.65 -12.78
C THR A 3 3.23 25.91 -13.44
N SER A 4 3.69 26.87 -12.65
CA SER A 4 4.31 28.10 -13.16
C SER A 4 5.83 28.01 -13.29
N THR A 5 6.42 26.84 -13.12
CA THR A 5 7.86 26.59 -13.16
C THR A 5 8.19 25.52 -14.19
N GLU A 6 9.38 25.60 -14.79
CA GLU A 6 9.92 24.54 -15.66
C GLU A 6 10.31 23.29 -14.85
N ASP A 7 10.55 23.45 -13.53
CA ASP A 7 10.86 22.33 -12.65
C ASP A 7 9.59 21.51 -12.37
N SER A 8 9.67 20.21 -12.54
CA SER A 8 8.54 19.30 -12.29
C SER A 8 8.14 19.30 -10.80
N PHE A 9 6.87 19.54 -10.54
CA PHE A 9 6.27 19.40 -9.21
C PHE A 9 5.12 18.42 -9.25
N LEU A 10 5.24 17.32 -8.53
CA LEU A 10 4.28 16.21 -8.57
C LEU A 10 4.01 15.70 -10.00
N GLY A 11 5.02 15.73 -10.87
CA GLY A 11 4.92 15.33 -12.27
C GLY A 11 4.28 16.38 -13.19
N TYR A 12 4.06 17.61 -12.73
CA TYR A 12 3.59 18.73 -13.55
C TYR A 12 4.70 19.76 -13.75
N ASP A 13 4.76 20.32 -14.96
CA ASP A 13 5.64 21.41 -15.35
C ASP A 13 4.83 22.61 -15.89
N ASP A 14 5.44 23.51 -16.64
CA ASP A 14 4.81 24.67 -17.25
C ASP A 14 3.99 24.34 -18.51
N THR A 15 3.97 23.07 -18.91
CA THR A 15 3.11 22.58 -20.00
C THR A 15 1.78 22.00 -19.46
N VAL A 16 0.71 22.09 -20.26
CA VAL A 16 -0.59 21.53 -19.87
C VAL A 16 -0.54 20.02 -20.03
N ASP A 17 -0.63 19.32 -18.92
CA ASP A 17 -0.72 17.86 -18.89
C ASP A 17 -2.03 17.39 -18.27
N PHE A 18 -2.72 16.46 -18.93
CA PHE A 18 -3.94 15.79 -18.45
C PHE A 18 -3.70 14.32 -18.11
N SER A 19 -2.54 13.76 -18.45
CA SER A 19 -2.24 12.33 -18.25
C SER A 19 -1.89 12.02 -16.80
N ASN A 20 -1.07 12.84 -16.15
CA ASN A 20 -0.35 12.53 -14.91
C ASN A 20 -1.25 11.99 -13.76
N GLN A 21 -2.42 12.56 -13.53
CA GLN A 21 -3.38 12.07 -12.51
C GLN A 21 -4.62 11.42 -13.13
N SER A 22 -4.60 11.16 -14.43
CA SER A 22 -5.67 10.43 -15.08
C SER A 22 -5.50 8.94 -14.86
N LEU A 23 -6.59 8.25 -14.58
CA LEU A 23 -6.60 6.80 -14.47
C LEU A 23 -7.86 6.21 -15.09
N PHE A 24 -7.74 5.01 -15.58
CA PHE A 24 -8.86 4.14 -15.97
C PHE A 24 -8.86 2.93 -15.04
N ALA A 25 -10.04 2.59 -14.51
CA ALA A 25 -10.23 1.45 -13.64
C ALA A 25 -11.39 0.58 -14.15
N LEU A 26 -11.19 -0.72 -14.14
CA LEU A 26 -12.24 -1.70 -14.40
C LEU A 26 -12.21 -2.77 -13.32
N GLN A 27 -13.32 -2.94 -12.61
CA GLN A 27 -13.49 -4.02 -11.65
C GLN A 27 -14.59 -4.96 -12.10
N VAL A 28 -14.31 -6.24 -11.99
CA VAL A 28 -15.27 -7.32 -12.22
C VAL A 28 -15.32 -8.20 -10.98
N SER A 29 -16.51 -8.48 -10.48
CA SER A 29 -16.76 -9.41 -9.39
C SER A 29 -17.89 -10.35 -9.77
N GLY A 30 -17.79 -11.60 -9.35
CA GLY A 30 -18.81 -12.60 -9.64
C GLY A 30 -18.73 -13.81 -8.71
N ASP A 31 -19.90 -14.41 -8.45
CA ASP A 31 -20.02 -15.64 -7.70
C ASP A 31 -19.70 -16.83 -8.60
N ILE A 32 -18.88 -17.76 -8.11
CA ILE A 32 -18.47 -19.00 -8.81
C ILE A 32 -19.27 -20.20 -8.27
N GLY A 33 -20.03 -19.99 -7.22
CA GLY A 33 -20.83 -21.01 -6.53
C GLY A 33 -21.40 -20.47 -5.23
N GLU A 34 -21.95 -21.32 -4.40
CA GLU A 34 -22.66 -20.91 -3.18
C GLU A 34 -21.74 -20.20 -2.15
N LYS A 35 -20.44 -20.50 -2.15
CA LYS A 35 -19.49 -19.99 -1.14
C LYS A 35 -18.24 -19.36 -1.75
N PHE A 36 -18.10 -19.36 -3.08
CA PHE A 36 -16.94 -18.81 -3.76
C PHE A 36 -17.33 -17.62 -4.61
N SER A 37 -16.55 -16.57 -4.52
CA SER A 37 -16.57 -15.45 -5.44
C SER A 37 -15.18 -15.09 -5.92
N ALA A 38 -15.10 -14.44 -7.09
CA ALA A 38 -13.86 -13.92 -7.63
C ALA A 38 -14.00 -12.42 -7.86
N THR A 39 -12.95 -11.67 -7.58
CA THR A 39 -12.86 -10.25 -7.88
C THR A 39 -11.53 -9.96 -8.55
N ALA A 40 -11.57 -9.18 -9.61
CA ALA A 40 -10.38 -8.64 -10.26
C ALA A 40 -10.59 -7.16 -10.59
N GLN A 41 -9.58 -6.34 -10.34
CA GLN A 41 -9.53 -4.94 -10.74
C GLN A 41 -8.26 -4.68 -11.53
N VAL A 42 -8.42 -4.02 -12.67
CA VAL A 42 -7.32 -3.54 -13.51
C VAL A 42 -7.33 -2.02 -13.46
N LEU A 43 -6.17 -1.44 -13.26
CA LEU A 43 -5.91 0.00 -13.36
C LEU A 43 -4.95 0.28 -14.51
N ALA A 44 -5.12 1.44 -15.14
CA ALA A 44 -4.19 2.00 -16.10
C ALA A 44 -4.00 3.48 -15.74
N ARG A 45 -2.81 3.83 -15.25
CA ARG A 45 -2.48 5.18 -14.75
C ARG A 45 -1.74 5.98 -15.80
N GLY A 46 -2.10 7.23 -15.98
CA GLY A 46 -1.50 8.09 -17.00
C GLY A 46 -0.02 8.40 -16.74
N ASN A 47 0.42 8.45 -15.48
CA ASN A 47 1.84 8.57 -15.12
C ASN A 47 2.66 7.30 -15.37
N GLU A 48 2.03 6.21 -15.79
CA GLU A 48 2.61 4.92 -16.16
C GLU A 48 2.27 4.54 -17.61
N ASP A 49 2.15 5.56 -18.48
CA ASP A 49 1.81 5.41 -19.90
C ASP A 49 0.53 4.59 -20.16
N TYR A 50 -0.41 4.63 -19.22
CA TYR A 50 -1.63 3.82 -19.24
C TYR A 50 -1.38 2.32 -19.35
N SER A 51 -0.23 1.82 -18.90
CA SER A 51 0.06 0.39 -18.82
C SER A 51 -0.94 -0.28 -17.87
N PRO A 52 -1.73 -1.28 -18.33
CA PRO A 52 -2.74 -1.90 -17.47
C PRO A 52 -2.10 -2.85 -16.47
N GLU A 53 -2.44 -2.72 -15.20
CA GLU A 53 -1.99 -3.58 -14.12
C GLU A 53 -3.16 -4.15 -13.33
N PHE A 54 -3.00 -5.38 -12.81
CA PHE A 54 -3.91 -5.90 -11.81
C PHE A 54 -3.63 -5.24 -10.46
N GLU A 55 -4.51 -4.35 -10.03
CA GLU A 55 -4.45 -3.77 -8.70
C GLU A 55 -4.76 -4.82 -7.63
N TRP A 56 -5.81 -5.63 -7.85
CA TRP A 56 -6.08 -6.86 -7.12
C TRP A 56 -6.74 -7.91 -8.02
N ALA A 57 -6.53 -9.17 -7.65
CA ALA A 57 -7.17 -10.32 -8.29
C ALA A 57 -7.19 -11.47 -7.29
N TYR A 58 -8.35 -11.83 -6.76
CA TYR A 58 -8.44 -12.83 -5.71
C TYR A 58 -9.73 -13.66 -5.78
N LEU A 59 -9.63 -14.84 -5.19
CA LEU A 59 -10.77 -15.67 -4.84
C LEU A 59 -11.14 -15.43 -3.39
N ASN A 60 -12.43 -15.37 -3.10
CA ASN A 60 -12.97 -15.33 -1.76
C ASN A 60 -13.76 -16.60 -1.49
N TYR A 61 -13.60 -17.18 -0.30
CA TYR A 61 -14.34 -18.32 0.20
C TYR A 61 -15.05 -17.95 1.50
N GLU A 62 -16.36 -18.07 1.54
CA GLU A 62 -17.19 -17.88 2.73
C GLU A 62 -17.17 -19.14 3.60
N ILE A 63 -16.43 -19.10 4.71
CA ILE A 63 -16.35 -20.20 5.66
C ILE A 63 -17.69 -20.33 6.39
N ASN A 64 -18.18 -19.20 6.91
CA ASN A 64 -19.50 -19.02 7.53
C ASN A 64 -19.88 -17.53 7.51
N ASP A 65 -21.00 -17.16 8.15
CA ASP A 65 -21.53 -15.80 8.15
C ASP A 65 -20.57 -14.73 8.71
N ASN A 66 -19.60 -15.12 9.52
CA ASN A 66 -18.66 -14.21 10.16
C ASN A 66 -17.24 -14.32 9.60
N TRP A 67 -16.88 -15.41 8.94
CA TRP A 67 -15.50 -15.68 8.50
C TRP A 67 -15.41 -15.93 7.02
N SER A 68 -14.45 -15.26 6.40
CA SER A 68 -14.06 -15.54 5.02
C SER A 68 -12.54 -15.67 4.87
N ALA A 69 -12.13 -16.36 3.82
CA ALA A 69 -10.74 -16.52 3.43
C ALA A 69 -10.57 -16.05 1.98
N GLN A 70 -9.51 -15.30 1.72
CA GLN A 70 -9.18 -14.75 0.41
C GLN A 70 -7.80 -15.22 -0.02
N ALA A 71 -7.61 -15.50 -1.31
CA ALA A 71 -6.35 -15.94 -1.89
C ALA A 71 -6.08 -15.26 -3.23
N GLY A 72 -4.88 -14.74 -3.43
CA GLY A 72 -4.49 -14.02 -4.64
C GLY A 72 -3.74 -12.74 -4.36
N ARG A 73 -3.84 -11.76 -5.28
CA ARG A 73 -3.36 -10.40 -5.08
C ARG A 73 -4.43 -9.60 -4.34
N LEU A 74 -4.12 -9.20 -3.12
CA LEU A 74 -5.03 -8.59 -2.18
C LEU A 74 -4.57 -7.18 -1.85
N ARG A 75 -5.50 -6.24 -1.70
CA ARG A 75 -5.20 -4.91 -1.18
C ARG A 75 -4.80 -5.02 0.29
N LEU A 76 -3.69 -4.35 0.65
CA LEU A 76 -3.26 -4.22 2.03
C LEU A 76 -4.03 -3.10 2.72
N PRO A 77 -4.71 -3.38 3.83
CA PRO A 77 -5.44 -2.37 4.57
C PRO A 77 -4.47 -1.54 5.45
N LEU A 78 -3.50 -0.82 4.85
CA LEU A 78 -2.50 -0.03 5.56
C LEU A 78 -3.09 1.27 6.13
N PHE A 79 -3.94 1.93 5.36
CA PHE A 79 -4.48 3.27 5.63
C PHE A 79 -6.00 3.26 5.63
N SER A 80 -6.58 4.33 6.15
CA SER A 80 -8.05 4.51 6.20
C SER A 80 -8.71 4.45 4.83
N TYR A 81 -8.04 4.97 3.80
CA TYR A 81 -8.54 4.99 2.43
C TYR A 81 -7.85 3.98 1.51
N SER A 82 -7.18 2.95 2.05
CA SER A 82 -6.47 1.95 1.22
C SER A 82 -7.35 1.37 0.11
N ASP A 83 -8.59 0.99 0.43
CA ASP A 83 -9.50 0.34 -0.53
C ASP A 83 -10.08 1.30 -1.57
N SER A 84 -9.98 2.60 -1.35
CA SER A 84 -10.54 3.65 -2.21
C SER A 84 -9.52 4.69 -2.65
N LEU A 85 -8.24 4.42 -2.50
CA LEU A 85 -7.15 5.35 -2.80
C LEU A 85 -7.19 5.86 -4.25
N ASP A 86 -7.59 5.00 -5.19
CA ASP A 86 -7.71 5.33 -6.60
C ASP A 86 -9.10 5.90 -6.98
N VAL A 87 -9.96 6.18 -5.98
CA VAL A 87 -11.32 6.70 -6.18
C VAL A 87 -11.40 8.11 -5.60
N ALA A 88 -11.02 9.11 -6.39
CA ALA A 88 -10.82 10.51 -5.96
C ALA A 88 -12.02 11.16 -5.25
N TYR A 89 -13.26 10.73 -5.47
CA TYR A 89 -14.44 11.24 -4.78
C TYR A 89 -14.71 10.58 -3.42
N SER A 90 -13.92 9.59 -3.02
CA SER A 90 -14.06 8.88 -1.73
C SER A 90 -13.45 9.64 -0.55
N TYR A 91 -12.69 10.69 -0.80
CA TYR A 91 -12.02 11.51 0.21
C TYR A 91 -12.08 13.00 -0.15
N HIS A 92 -11.77 13.86 0.82
CA HIS A 92 -11.95 15.32 0.71
C HIS A 92 -10.76 16.05 0.04
N TRP A 93 -9.69 15.36 -0.33
CA TRP A 93 -8.53 15.94 -1.01
C TRP A 93 -8.61 15.71 -2.52
N VAL A 94 -7.92 16.54 -3.29
CA VAL A 94 -7.73 16.31 -4.73
C VAL A 94 -6.85 15.07 -4.95
N THR A 95 -5.84 14.89 -4.09
CA THR A 95 -4.97 13.72 -4.02
C THR A 95 -4.73 13.40 -2.56
N ALA A 96 -4.69 12.12 -2.21
CA ALA A 96 -4.38 11.70 -0.85
C ALA A 96 -3.01 12.23 -0.40
N PRO A 97 -2.86 12.70 0.86
CA PRO A 97 -1.60 13.28 1.34
C PRO A 97 -0.43 12.30 1.22
N SER A 98 0.55 12.62 0.37
CA SER A 98 1.72 11.77 0.13
C SER A 98 2.57 11.56 1.38
N THR A 99 2.52 12.45 2.36
CA THR A 99 3.19 12.29 3.66
C THR A 99 2.70 11.10 4.48
N VAL A 100 1.49 10.60 4.21
CA VAL A 100 0.89 9.44 4.90
C VAL A 100 0.76 8.27 3.94
N TYR A 101 0.26 8.49 2.72
CA TYR A 101 -0.14 7.46 1.77
C TYR A 101 0.95 7.03 0.78
N ASN A 102 2.15 7.63 0.87
CA ASN A 102 3.27 7.29 -0.01
C ASN A 102 4.07 6.10 0.56
N VAL A 103 3.56 4.90 0.35
CA VAL A 103 4.30 3.66 0.59
C VAL A 103 4.60 2.97 -0.74
N PRO A 104 5.73 2.28 -0.87
CA PRO A 104 6.13 1.65 -2.14
C PRO A 104 5.35 0.36 -2.46
N PHE A 105 4.36 -0.01 -1.66
CA PHE A 105 3.57 -1.23 -1.84
C PHE A 105 2.15 -1.03 -1.32
N ASN A 106 1.15 -1.46 -2.08
CA ASN A 106 -0.25 -1.37 -1.71
C ASN A 106 -0.95 -2.74 -1.66
N ASN A 107 -0.31 -3.75 -2.21
CA ASN A 107 -0.88 -5.07 -2.42
C ASN A 107 0.01 -6.16 -1.83
N ILE A 108 -0.59 -7.30 -1.52
CA ILE A 108 0.09 -8.53 -1.08
C ILE A 108 -0.37 -9.69 -1.96
N ASP A 109 0.57 -10.46 -2.47
CA ASP A 109 0.30 -11.74 -3.11
C ASP A 109 0.33 -12.83 -2.03
N GLY A 110 -0.85 -13.35 -1.67
CA GLY A 110 -0.92 -14.26 -0.52
C GLY A 110 -2.33 -14.66 -0.11
N LEU A 111 -2.50 -14.82 1.20
CA LEU A 111 -3.73 -15.24 1.84
C LEU A 111 -4.19 -14.17 2.85
N LYS A 112 -5.50 -14.03 2.99
CA LYS A 112 -6.13 -13.16 4.00
C LYS A 112 -7.30 -13.88 4.62
N ILE A 113 -7.39 -13.87 5.95
CA ILE A 113 -8.57 -14.31 6.70
C ILE A 113 -9.22 -13.07 7.28
N VAL A 114 -10.53 -12.98 7.10
CA VAL A 114 -11.35 -11.87 7.58
C VAL A 114 -12.39 -12.39 8.55
N ASN A 115 -12.58 -11.69 9.66
CA ASN A 115 -13.69 -11.89 10.56
C ASN A 115 -14.50 -10.61 10.70
N THR A 116 -15.79 -10.70 10.54
CA THR A 116 -16.74 -9.61 10.79
C THR A 116 -17.73 -10.03 11.86
N THR A 117 -17.77 -9.29 12.96
CA THR A 117 -18.63 -9.58 14.10
C THR A 117 -19.33 -8.30 14.54
N SER A 118 -20.65 -8.37 14.70
CA SER A 118 -21.46 -7.24 15.18
C SER A 118 -21.86 -7.48 16.64
N PHE A 119 -21.76 -6.45 17.47
CA PHE A 119 -22.20 -6.48 18.87
C PHE A 119 -22.78 -5.13 19.29
N ASN A 120 -23.97 -5.14 19.85
CA ASN A 120 -24.76 -3.93 20.06
C ASN A 120 -24.90 -3.14 18.74
N ASN A 121 -24.40 -1.88 18.72
CA ASN A 121 -24.43 -1.02 17.53
C ASN A 121 -23.03 -0.86 16.90
N TRP A 122 -22.12 -1.78 17.17
CA TRP A 122 -20.76 -1.76 16.66
C TRP A 122 -20.48 -2.95 15.79
N ASP A 123 -19.76 -2.71 14.71
CA ASP A 123 -19.21 -3.73 13.82
C ASP A 123 -17.69 -3.78 13.99
N LEU A 124 -17.18 -4.96 14.31
CA LEU A 124 -15.75 -5.24 14.39
C LEU A 124 -15.34 -6.06 13.17
N ASN A 125 -14.47 -5.49 12.35
CA ASN A 125 -13.83 -6.18 11.25
C ASN A 125 -12.34 -6.40 11.58
N THR A 126 -11.90 -7.65 11.57
CA THR A 126 -10.49 -7.99 11.79
C THR A 126 -9.97 -8.79 10.61
N SER A 127 -8.72 -8.57 10.22
CA SER A 127 -8.09 -9.37 9.18
C SER A 127 -6.64 -9.69 9.49
N LEU A 128 -6.23 -10.89 9.09
CA LEU A 128 -4.84 -11.35 9.08
C LEU A 128 -4.46 -11.66 7.65
N SER A 129 -3.46 -10.97 7.12
CA SER A 129 -2.88 -11.20 5.79
C SER A 129 -1.48 -11.77 5.91
N VAL A 130 -1.14 -12.75 5.08
CA VAL A 130 0.19 -13.34 4.99
C VAL A 130 0.58 -13.52 3.52
N GLY A 131 1.85 -13.25 3.18
CA GLY A 131 2.31 -13.40 1.80
C GLY A 131 3.59 -12.61 1.52
N GLN A 132 3.67 -12.07 0.31
CA GLN A 132 4.77 -11.22 -0.14
C GLN A 132 4.22 -10.00 -0.87
N TYR A 133 4.98 -8.90 -0.85
CA TYR A 133 4.67 -7.72 -1.63
C TYR A 133 5.83 -7.31 -2.52
N LYS A 134 5.50 -6.58 -3.57
CA LYS A 134 6.46 -5.92 -4.45
C LYS A 134 6.03 -4.48 -4.66
N GLY A 135 7.00 -3.62 -4.85
CA GLY A 135 6.80 -2.23 -5.18
C GLY A 135 8.08 -1.61 -5.73
N THR A 136 8.09 -0.30 -5.91
CA THR A 136 9.26 0.43 -6.41
C THR A 136 9.57 1.58 -5.47
N SER A 137 10.84 1.74 -5.12
CA SER A 137 11.35 2.85 -4.32
C SER A 137 12.68 3.32 -4.89
N PHE A 138 12.80 4.64 -5.11
CA PHE A 138 13.98 5.23 -5.77
C PHE A 138 14.33 4.58 -7.11
N GLY A 139 13.32 4.17 -7.91
CA GLY A 139 13.50 3.50 -9.19
C GLY A 139 14.05 2.06 -9.11
N ALA A 140 14.12 1.48 -7.93
CA ALA A 140 14.51 0.09 -7.70
C ALA A 140 13.36 -0.71 -7.11
N ASP A 141 13.34 -2.00 -7.40
CA ASP A 141 12.35 -2.91 -6.83
C ASP A 141 12.57 -3.06 -5.32
N ILE A 142 11.49 -2.90 -4.57
CA ILE A 142 11.41 -3.30 -3.17
C ILE A 142 10.59 -4.59 -3.05
N ILE A 143 11.14 -5.56 -2.36
CA ILE A 143 10.53 -6.87 -2.17
C ILE A 143 10.37 -7.13 -0.68
N GLY A 144 9.13 -7.40 -0.24
CA GLY A 144 8.84 -7.84 1.11
C GLY A 144 8.41 -9.31 1.12
N GLN A 145 9.19 -10.14 1.79
CA GLN A 145 8.92 -11.56 1.99
C GLN A 145 8.42 -11.83 3.41
N ASN A 146 7.78 -12.97 3.61
CA ASN A 146 7.25 -13.38 4.92
C ASN A 146 6.39 -12.28 5.57
N ALA A 147 5.67 -11.53 4.75
CA ALA A 147 4.85 -10.44 5.22
C ALA A 147 3.66 -10.99 6.03
N VAL A 148 3.45 -10.39 7.20
CA VAL A 148 2.30 -10.66 8.07
C VAL A 148 1.71 -9.31 8.46
N LEU A 149 0.41 -9.12 8.24
CA LEU A 149 -0.31 -7.91 8.59
C LEU A 149 -1.58 -8.27 9.35
N LEU A 150 -1.76 -7.68 10.51
CA LEU A 150 -2.98 -7.74 11.31
C LEU A 150 -3.65 -6.37 11.28
N SER A 151 -4.94 -6.32 10.95
CA SER A 151 -5.75 -5.12 11.06
C SER A 151 -7.02 -5.36 11.86
N ALA A 152 -7.49 -4.32 12.54
CA ALA A 152 -8.77 -4.30 13.22
C ALA A 152 -9.46 -2.95 12.99
N GLN A 153 -10.74 -2.98 12.65
CA GLN A 153 -11.58 -1.80 12.50
C GLN A 153 -12.85 -1.98 13.31
N LEU A 154 -13.12 -1.04 14.18
CA LEU A 154 -14.33 -0.95 14.98
C LEU A 154 -15.12 0.26 14.48
N SER A 155 -16.35 0.04 14.04
CA SER A 155 -17.17 1.12 13.48
C SER A 155 -18.62 1.04 13.97
N ASN A 156 -19.27 2.19 13.98
CA ASN A 156 -20.73 2.32 14.14
C ASN A 156 -21.25 3.35 13.11
N MET A 157 -22.46 3.87 13.31
CA MET A 157 -23.06 4.84 12.38
C MET A 157 -22.27 6.15 12.25
N GLU A 158 -21.50 6.55 13.26
CA GLU A 158 -20.82 7.85 13.32
C GLU A 158 -19.30 7.71 13.48
N TRP A 159 -18.82 6.68 14.15
CA TRP A 159 -17.43 6.52 14.53
C TRP A 159 -16.78 5.34 13.83
N THR A 160 -15.56 5.53 13.39
CA THR A 160 -14.67 4.46 12.93
C THR A 160 -13.31 4.60 13.61
N PHE A 161 -12.86 3.52 14.25
CA PHE A 161 -11.52 3.38 14.83
C PHE A 161 -10.81 2.24 14.12
N ARG A 162 -9.54 2.44 13.80
CA ARG A 162 -8.75 1.44 13.10
C ARG A 162 -7.35 1.33 13.68
N GLY A 163 -6.84 0.11 13.73
CA GLY A 163 -5.46 -0.22 14.07
C GLY A 163 -4.90 -1.23 13.08
N VAL A 164 -3.62 -1.08 12.73
CA VAL A 164 -2.91 -2.01 11.87
C VAL A 164 -1.47 -2.18 12.34
N VAL A 165 -0.99 -3.41 12.33
CA VAL A 165 0.40 -3.74 12.59
C VAL A 165 0.88 -4.76 11.57
N GLY A 166 2.09 -4.60 11.07
CA GLY A 166 2.66 -5.50 10.08
C GLY A 166 4.16 -5.66 10.22
N ARG A 167 4.66 -6.77 9.69
CA ARG A 167 6.08 -7.07 9.60
C ARG A 167 6.37 -7.83 8.31
N ALA A 168 7.54 -7.56 7.72
CA ALA A 168 8.05 -8.29 6.57
C ALA A 168 9.59 -8.31 6.61
N THR A 169 10.18 -9.25 5.88
CA THR A 169 11.59 -9.21 5.51
C THR A 169 11.72 -8.43 4.22
N THR A 170 12.43 -7.31 4.23
CA THR A 170 12.45 -6.32 3.14
C THR A 170 13.83 -6.25 2.51
N THR A 171 13.88 -6.27 1.19
CA THR A 171 15.09 -6.06 0.37
C THR A 171 14.85 -4.95 -0.64
N LEU A 172 15.82 -4.03 -0.79
CA LEU A 172 15.85 -2.96 -1.77
C LEU A 172 17.24 -2.88 -2.40
N ASP A 173 17.35 -3.30 -3.65
CA ASP A 173 18.62 -3.30 -4.41
C ASP A 173 18.75 -2.02 -5.27
N LEU A 174 19.29 -0.97 -4.68
CA LEU A 174 19.51 0.30 -5.38
C LEU A 174 20.53 0.23 -6.54
N THR A 175 21.34 -0.84 -6.64
CA THR A 175 22.26 -1.01 -7.79
C THR A 175 21.50 -1.27 -9.09
N LYS A 176 20.24 -1.71 -9.00
CA LYS A 176 19.34 -1.97 -10.13
C LYS A 176 18.30 -0.86 -10.35
N SER A 177 18.50 0.29 -9.73
CA SER A 177 17.59 1.42 -9.90
C SER A 177 17.59 1.91 -11.35
N ASP A 178 16.42 2.25 -11.87
CA ASP A 178 16.24 2.91 -13.17
C ASP A 178 16.48 4.43 -13.07
N LEU A 179 16.60 4.98 -11.86
CA LEU A 179 16.87 6.39 -11.60
C LEU A 179 18.36 6.62 -11.29
N GLU A 180 18.94 7.69 -11.83
CA GLU A 180 20.34 8.06 -11.61
C GLU A 180 20.69 8.22 -10.12
N ASP A 181 19.83 8.85 -9.33
CA ASP A 181 20.03 9.03 -7.89
C ASP A 181 20.06 7.70 -7.14
N GLY A 182 19.21 6.75 -7.51
CA GLY A 182 19.19 5.41 -6.93
C GLY A 182 20.45 4.62 -7.30
N GLN A 183 20.85 4.67 -8.57
CA GLN A 183 22.11 4.06 -9.04
C GLN A 183 23.34 4.68 -8.35
N PHE A 184 23.36 6.00 -8.17
CA PHE A 184 24.44 6.69 -7.47
C PHE A 184 24.59 6.19 -6.03
N LEU A 185 23.49 6.05 -5.30
CA LEU A 185 23.48 5.50 -3.94
C LEU A 185 23.97 4.05 -3.91
N GLY A 186 23.43 3.19 -4.78
CA GLY A 186 23.82 1.78 -4.87
C GLY A 186 25.31 1.60 -5.21
N ASN A 187 25.82 2.36 -6.17
CA ASN A 187 27.25 2.37 -6.51
C ASN A 187 28.12 2.95 -5.38
N GLY A 188 27.60 3.92 -4.63
CA GLY A 188 28.26 4.47 -3.44
C GLY A 188 28.48 3.40 -2.37
N PHE A 189 27.49 2.55 -2.09
CA PHE A 189 27.62 1.43 -1.16
C PHE A 189 28.68 0.42 -1.61
N ASN A 190 28.71 0.09 -2.92
CA ASN A 190 29.75 -0.78 -3.49
C ASN A 190 31.15 -0.17 -3.37
N ALA A 191 31.28 1.15 -3.53
CA ALA A 191 32.57 1.84 -3.38
C ALA A 191 33.06 1.85 -1.90
N ILE A 192 32.15 2.03 -0.94
CA ILE A 192 32.44 1.95 0.48
C ILE A 192 32.95 0.55 0.87
N GLU A 193 32.29 -0.49 0.35
CA GLU A 193 32.68 -1.88 0.54
C GLU A 193 34.07 -2.18 -0.06
N ALA A 194 34.30 -1.73 -1.32
CA ALA A 194 35.60 -1.87 -1.99
C ALA A 194 36.76 -1.13 -1.29
N ALA A 195 36.44 -0.07 -0.54
CA ALA A 195 37.38 0.65 0.30
C ALA A 195 37.69 -0.06 1.63
N GLY A 196 37.08 -1.22 1.90
CA GLY A 196 37.31 -2.05 3.08
C GLY A 196 36.35 -1.78 4.23
N PHE A 197 35.32 -0.94 4.03
CA PHE A 197 34.31 -0.62 5.04
C PHE A 197 33.04 -1.47 4.84
N THR A 198 33.21 -2.80 4.81
CA THR A 198 32.11 -3.76 4.51
C THR A 198 30.95 -3.62 5.48
N GLU A 199 31.21 -3.59 6.79
CA GLU A 199 30.18 -3.45 7.82
C GLU A 199 29.36 -2.14 7.65
N LEU A 200 30.03 -1.04 7.27
CA LEU A 200 29.33 0.22 6.99
C LEU A 200 28.46 0.12 5.72
N ALA A 201 28.95 -0.51 4.68
CA ALA A 201 28.21 -0.71 3.45
C ALA A 201 26.97 -1.58 3.67
N ASP A 202 27.11 -2.68 4.43
CA ASP A 202 26.01 -3.58 4.78
C ASP A 202 24.94 -2.87 5.64
N ASN A 203 25.35 -2.04 6.58
CA ASN A 203 24.43 -1.23 7.41
C ASN A 203 23.66 -0.15 6.62
N LEU A 204 24.13 0.22 5.43
CA LEU A 204 23.47 1.21 4.57
C LEU A 204 22.57 0.58 3.51
N ARG A 205 22.75 -0.71 3.25
CA ARG A 205 21.87 -1.46 2.33
C ARG A 205 20.64 -1.94 3.07
N VAL A 206 19.55 -2.10 2.34
CA VAL A 206 18.34 -2.78 2.83
C VAL A 206 18.34 -4.17 2.20
N ASP A 207 18.89 -5.14 2.89
CA ASP A 207 19.00 -6.51 2.41
C ASP A 207 18.53 -7.50 3.50
N GLU A 208 17.37 -8.11 3.26
CA GLU A 208 16.67 -8.97 4.21
C GLU A 208 16.38 -8.33 5.59
N ASP A 209 16.25 -7.00 5.63
CA ASP A 209 15.98 -6.27 6.86
C ASP A 209 14.55 -6.45 7.35
N SER A 210 14.38 -6.38 8.68
CA SER A 210 13.05 -6.40 9.27
C SER A 210 12.35 -5.08 9.07
N GLY A 211 11.33 -5.07 8.19
CA GLY A 211 10.39 -3.96 8.02
C GLY A 211 9.19 -4.11 8.94
N GLU A 212 8.86 -3.06 9.68
CA GLU A 212 7.69 -3.01 10.55
C GLU A 212 6.80 -1.83 10.15
N PHE A 213 5.49 -2.07 10.14
CA PHE A 213 4.46 -1.06 9.90
C PHE A 213 3.51 -0.97 11.08
N TYR A 214 3.22 0.24 11.52
CA TYR A 214 2.22 0.55 12.52
C TYR A 214 1.31 1.66 12.01
N GLY A 215 0.01 1.50 12.16
CA GLY A 215 -0.97 2.51 11.78
C GLY A 215 -2.13 2.53 12.76
N MET A 216 -2.66 3.72 13.00
CA MET A 216 -3.90 3.92 13.71
C MET A 216 -4.65 5.11 13.14
N SER A 217 -5.96 5.02 13.12
CA SER A 217 -6.82 6.12 12.70
C SER A 217 -8.14 6.13 13.44
N PHE A 218 -8.76 7.31 13.44
CA PHE A 218 -10.15 7.48 13.85
C PHE A 218 -10.86 8.43 12.90
N MET A 219 -12.14 8.23 12.70
CA MET A 219 -13.02 9.11 11.93
C MET A 219 -14.35 9.26 12.66
N TYR A 220 -14.89 10.47 12.60
CA TYR A 220 -16.24 10.80 13.02
C TYR A 220 -16.97 11.46 11.86
N ASP A 221 -18.13 10.94 11.53
CA ASP A 221 -19.01 11.45 10.50
C ASP A 221 -20.46 11.27 10.93
N ASN A 222 -21.16 12.37 11.17
CA ASN A 222 -22.60 12.37 11.48
C ASN A 222 -23.43 13.02 10.37
N MET A 223 -22.89 13.12 9.15
CA MET A 223 -23.46 13.78 7.97
C MET A 223 -23.54 15.32 8.06
N GLU A 224 -23.29 15.91 9.20
CA GLU A 224 -23.22 17.36 9.40
C GLU A 224 -21.78 17.81 9.67
N TYR A 225 -21.05 17.02 10.44
CA TYR A 225 -19.64 17.27 10.78
C TYR A 225 -18.82 16.01 10.47
N PHE A 226 -17.70 16.26 9.79
CA PHE A 226 -16.68 15.26 9.55
C PHE A 226 -15.35 15.72 10.16
N PHE A 227 -14.71 14.85 10.93
CA PHE A 227 -13.32 15.02 11.36
C PHE A 227 -12.66 13.67 11.60
N GLY A 228 -11.37 13.60 11.40
CA GLY A 228 -10.61 12.39 11.63
C GLY A 228 -9.11 12.65 11.69
N GLY A 229 -8.38 11.62 12.07
CA GLY A 229 -6.92 11.65 12.13
C GLY A 229 -6.34 10.27 11.86
N GLU A 230 -5.18 10.25 11.26
CA GLU A 230 -4.42 9.06 10.97
C GLU A 230 -2.94 9.27 11.30
N ALA A 231 -2.32 8.28 11.92
CA ALA A 231 -0.89 8.25 12.20
C ALA A 231 -0.31 6.91 11.80
N THR A 232 0.81 6.96 11.07
CA THR A 232 1.52 5.77 10.62
C THR A 232 3.00 5.85 10.94
N SER A 233 3.64 4.70 11.09
CA SER A 233 5.09 4.59 11.29
C SER A 233 5.61 3.38 10.54
N ILE A 234 6.68 3.58 9.79
CA ILE A 234 7.45 2.53 9.14
C ILE A 234 8.82 2.50 9.81
N ARG A 235 9.30 1.32 10.14
CA ARG A 235 10.64 1.10 10.69
C ARG A 235 11.33 0.00 9.90
N LEU A 236 12.58 0.24 9.56
CA LEU A 236 13.49 -0.77 9.05
C LEU A 236 14.56 -1.00 10.13
N THR A 237 14.80 -2.24 10.45
CA THR A 237 15.79 -2.63 11.46
C THR A 237 16.67 -3.69 10.84
N ASN A 238 17.97 -3.39 10.73
CA ASN A 238 18.95 -4.37 10.27
C ASN A 238 18.91 -5.58 11.20
N THR A 239 18.76 -6.75 10.63
CA THR A 239 18.85 -8.04 11.36
C THR A 239 20.30 -8.48 11.35
N PHE A 240 21.01 -8.25 12.47
CA PHE A 240 22.30 -8.85 12.73
C PHE A 240 22.13 -10.20 13.43
#